data_542e4d8bbccd09cd1f17723426595809
#
_entry.id   542e4d8bbccd09cd1f17723426595809
#
_cell.length_a   1.000
_cell.length_b   1.000
_cell.length_c   1.000
_cell.angle_alpha   90.00
_cell.angle_beta   90.00
_cell.angle_gamma   90.00
#
_symmetry.space_group_name_H-M   'P 1'
#
loop_
_entity.id
_entity.type
_entity.pdbx_description
1 polymer ?
#
loop_
_entity_poly.entity_id
_entity_poly.type
_entity_poly.pdbx_seq_one_letter_code
_entity_poly.pdbx_strand_id
1 'polypeptide(L)'
;MNCYYCGAYLDSMDTCPNCEADVKIWKKIASISNKLYNDGLERAQVRDLSGAVEYLKMSLRYNKMNTNARNLLGLVYFEMGESVKALSEWVISKSLQGEDNPATAYLADIQKSSARLDNLNQTIKKFNQSLTYCKDGNTDLALIQLKKVLALNPKLVKGHQLLALLYMKEERYDLALRALKNAEKIDVGDANTMRYKKECHEHLKANGKVKTKEKDTVSYQSGNDLIIRPAKFTDNTAVLTVVNLLVGAAIGIAVVCFLIVPGIRKNANTNAASQLVKANETIATREQSIKSLEDEISSLQQTVADAQTETSSAGEKNTSYEALLNAYVAYAAKENVKAGESLASVNRDLLSENAQQIYDNMLTDVKSAMLEA
;
A
#
# COMPACT_ATOMS: atom_id res chain seq x y z
N MET A 1 31.18 -6.42 -5.94
CA MET A 1 30.19 -6.94 -6.91
C MET A 1 30.48 -8.42 -7.15
N ASN A 2 29.47 -9.27 -7.20
CA ASN A 2 29.68 -10.71 -7.31
C ASN A 2 29.44 -11.22 -8.74
N CYS A 3 30.15 -12.24 -9.13
CA CYS A 3 30.00 -12.93 -10.41
C CYS A 3 28.63 -13.57 -10.51
N TYR A 4 27.95 -13.36 -11.65
CA TYR A 4 26.63 -13.95 -11.91
C TYR A 4 26.67 -15.49 -11.98
N TYR A 5 27.78 -16.05 -12.43
CA TYR A 5 27.90 -17.48 -12.66
C TYR A 5 28.33 -18.29 -11.43
N CYS A 6 29.27 -17.78 -10.64
CA CYS A 6 29.86 -18.54 -9.51
C CYS A 6 29.77 -17.82 -8.15
N GLY A 7 29.26 -16.61 -8.09
CA GLY A 7 29.11 -15.83 -6.85
C GLY A 7 30.41 -15.21 -6.30
N ALA A 8 31.58 -15.49 -6.90
CA ALA A 8 32.86 -14.95 -6.43
C ALA A 8 32.90 -13.42 -6.59
N TYR A 9 33.65 -12.75 -5.72
CA TYR A 9 33.86 -11.30 -5.81
C TYR A 9 34.62 -10.94 -7.08
N LEU A 10 34.11 -9.96 -7.82
CA LEU A 10 34.70 -9.45 -9.05
C LEU A 10 35.60 -8.25 -8.77
N ASP A 11 36.84 -8.32 -9.24
CA ASP A 11 37.81 -7.22 -9.27
C ASP A 11 37.59 -6.27 -10.49
N SER A 12 38.65 -5.55 -10.88
CA SER A 12 38.64 -4.66 -12.05
C SER A 12 38.70 -5.37 -13.41
N MET A 13 39.12 -6.66 -13.45
CA MET A 13 39.33 -7.42 -14.70
C MET A 13 37.99 -7.77 -15.37
N ASP A 14 38.02 -7.90 -16.70
CA ASP A 14 36.83 -8.26 -17.51
C ASP A 14 36.45 -9.74 -17.41
N THR A 15 37.30 -10.56 -16.77
CA THR A 15 37.08 -11.99 -16.51
C THR A 15 36.92 -12.26 -15.01
N CYS A 16 36.15 -13.26 -14.65
CA CYS A 16 35.99 -13.67 -13.25
C CYS A 16 37.23 -14.41 -12.76
N PRO A 17 37.86 -14.04 -11.64
CA PRO A 17 39.07 -14.70 -11.15
C PRO A 17 38.84 -16.15 -10.70
N ASN A 18 37.60 -16.58 -10.48
CA ASN A 18 37.29 -17.93 -10.00
C ASN A 18 36.78 -18.88 -11.09
N CYS A 19 35.95 -18.40 -12.03
CA CYS A 19 35.36 -19.26 -13.08
C CYS A 19 35.74 -18.83 -14.49
N GLU A 20 36.64 -17.86 -14.66
CA GLU A 20 37.16 -17.34 -15.93
C GLU A 20 36.09 -16.82 -16.92
N ALA A 21 34.85 -16.76 -16.52
CA ALA A 21 33.75 -16.23 -17.35
C ALA A 21 33.97 -14.76 -17.69
N ASP A 22 33.66 -14.37 -18.94
CA ASP A 22 33.63 -12.96 -19.35
C ASP A 22 32.47 -12.25 -18.62
N VAL A 23 32.80 -11.26 -17.81
CA VAL A 23 31.86 -10.49 -16.99
C VAL A 23 31.75 -9.02 -17.41
N LYS A 24 32.36 -8.63 -18.52
CA LYS A 24 32.39 -7.26 -19.03
C LYS A 24 31.00 -6.67 -19.24
N ILE A 25 30.14 -7.42 -19.94
CA ILE A 25 28.75 -6.98 -20.20
C ILE A 25 27.99 -6.89 -18.89
N TRP A 26 28.15 -7.86 -17.99
CA TRP A 26 27.53 -7.88 -16.68
C TRP A 26 27.91 -6.66 -15.82
N LYS A 27 29.21 -6.32 -15.78
CA LYS A 27 29.70 -5.12 -15.09
C LYS A 27 29.12 -3.84 -15.68
N LYS A 28 29.03 -3.75 -17.02
CA LYS A 28 28.41 -2.60 -17.70
C LYS A 28 26.91 -2.45 -17.35
N ILE A 29 26.18 -3.54 -17.35
CA ILE A 29 24.76 -3.57 -16.96
C ILE A 29 24.58 -3.11 -15.50
N ALA A 30 25.40 -3.63 -14.58
CA ALA A 30 25.37 -3.24 -13.18
C ALA A 30 25.73 -1.75 -12.98
N SER A 31 26.72 -1.25 -13.71
CA SER A 31 27.09 0.16 -13.68
C SER A 31 25.95 1.07 -14.15
N ILE A 32 25.25 0.71 -15.25
CA ILE A 32 24.07 1.43 -15.73
C ILE A 32 22.96 1.40 -14.67
N SER A 33 22.70 0.23 -14.07
CA SER A 33 21.70 0.10 -13.00
C SER A 33 22.02 0.98 -11.81
N ASN A 34 23.29 1.03 -11.37
CA ASN A 34 23.71 1.86 -10.25
C ASN A 34 23.62 3.37 -10.58
N LYS A 35 23.94 3.77 -11.82
CA LYS A 35 23.74 5.15 -12.26
C LYS A 35 22.26 5.55 -12.18
N LEU A 36 21.39 4.72 -12.73
CA LEU A 36 19.93 4.96 -12.69
C LEU A 36 19.38 4.97 -11.25
N TYR A 37 19.96 4.15 -10.35
CA TYR A 37 19.67 4.22 -8.93
C TYR A 37 20.04 5.59 -8.33
N ASN A 38 21.23 6.10 -8.63
CA ASN A 38 21.67 7.41 -8.14
C ASN A 38 20.78 8.53 -8.70
N ASP A 39 20.45 8.51 -10.00
CA ASP A 39 19.52 9.46 -10.61
C ASP A 39 18.14 9.42 -9.91
N GLY A 40 17.65 8.22 -9.58
CA GLY A 40 16.43 8.03 -8.81
C GLY A 40 16.52 8.56 -7.38
N LEU A 41 17.67 8.41 -6.72
CA LEU A 41 17.91 8.93 -5.38
C LEU A 41 17.91 10.46 -5.37
N GLU A 42 18.56 11.11 -6.33
CA GLU A 42 18.56 12.57 -6.48
C GLU A 42 17.13 13.11 -6.66
N ARG A 43 16.31 12.45 -7.50
CA ARG A 43 14.90 12.80 -7.67
C ARG A 43 14.11 12.66 -6.37
N ALA A 44 14.31 11.58 -5.62
CA ALA A 44 13.65 11.36 -4.34
C ALA A 44 14.00 12.43 -3.31
N GLN A 45 15.25 12.91 -3.28
CA GLN A 45 15.72 13.95 -2.37
C GLN A 45 15.01 15.30 -2.60
N VAL A 46 14.71 15.64 -3.85
CA VAL A 46 13.95 16.86 -4.20
C VAL A 46 12.44 16.65 -4.22
N ARG A 47 11.96 15.50 -3.70
CA ARG A 47 10.55 15.10 -3.65
C ARG A 47 9.87 14.93 -5.02
N ASP A 48 10.63 14.77 -6.09
CA ASP A 48 10.13 14.28 -7.36
C ASP A 48 10.01 12.74 -7.28
N LEU A 49 8.98 12.29 -6.53
CA LEU A 49 8.82 10.88 -6.22
C LEU A 49 8.41 10.06 -7.45
N SER A 50 7.59 10.62 -8.32
CA SER A 50 7.21 10.00 -9.61
C SER A 50 8.42 9.81 -10.52
N GLY A 51 9.27 10.82 -10.65
CA GLY A 51 10.52 10.71 -11.39
C GLY A 51 11.47 9.68 -10.76
N ALA A 52 11.58 9.66 -9.43
CA ALA A 52 12.36 8.65 -8.72
C ALA A 52 11.88 7.22 -9.02
N VAL A 53 10.55 6.98 -8.99
CA VAL A 53 9.95 5.68 -9.33
C VAL A 53 10.34 5.24 -10.74
N GLU A 54 10.34 6.16 -11.70
CA GLU A 54 10.68 5.87 -13.10
C GLU A 54 12.14 5.41 -13.23
N TYR A 55 13.09 6.20 -12.69
CA TYR A 55 14.52 5.85 -12.72
C TYR A 55 14.82 4.57 -11.97
N LEU A 56 14.24 4.35 -10.79
CA LEU A 56 14.44 3.13 -10.00
C LEU A 56 13.88 1.88 -10.70
N LYS A 57 12.74 1.98 -11.35
CA LYS A 57 12.21 0.90 -12.20
C LYS A 57 13.12 0.63 -13.40
N MET A 58 13.67 1.66 -14.03
CA MET A 58 14.65 1.48 -15.09
C MET A 58 15.90 0.77 -14.56
N SER A 59 16.41 1.17 -13.40
CA SER A 59 17.53 0.49 -12.72
C SER A 59 17.26 -1.01 -12.56
N LEU A 60 16.07 -1.37 -12.07
CA LEU A 60 15.64 -2.76 -11.86
C LEU A 60 15.35 -3.52 -13.17
N ARG A 61 15.07 -2.83 -14.27
CA ARG A 61 14.97 -3.48 -15.60
C ARG A 61 16.33 -3.95 -16.09
N TYR A 62 17.40 -3.18 -15.83
CA TYR A 62 18.77 -3.58 -16.15
C TYR A 62 19.31 -4.63 -15.18
N ASN A 63 19.11 -4.44 -13.88
CA ASN A 63 19.57 -5.36 -12.86
C ASN A 63 18.50 -5.63 -11.80
N LYS A 64 17.78 -6.73 -11.96
CA LYS A 64 16.71 -7.16 -11.01
C LYS A 64 17.24 -7.48 -9.62
N MET A 65 18.54 -7.77 -9.49
CA MET A 65 19.22 -8.10 -8.24
C MET A 65 19.74 -6.88 -7.49
N ASN A 66 19.49 -5.65 -8.00
CA ASN A 66 19.89 -4.42 -7.31
C ASN A 66 18.96 -4.17 -6.10
N THR A 67 19.33 -4.74 -4.95
CA THR A 67 18.57 -4.61 -3.69
C THR A 67 18.49 -3.17 -3.21
N ASN A 68 19.53 -2.34 -3.43
CA ASN A 68 19.52 -0.92 -3.08
C ASN A 68 18.46 -0.15 -3.86
N ALA A 69 18.36 -0.37 -5.18
CA ALA A 69 17.33 0.26 -6.00
C ALA A 69 15.93 -0.19 -5.58
N ARG A 70 15.78 -1.46 -5.21
CA ARG A 70 14.51 -2.02 -4.75
C ARG A 70 14.11 -1.47 -3.38
N ASN A 71 15.05 -1.36 -2.45
CA ASN A 71 14.82 -0.78 -1.13
C ASN A 71 14.39 0.69 -1.22
N LEU A 72 15.09 1.47 -2.05
CA LEU A 72 14.75 2.86 -2.28
C LEU A 72 13.38 3.00 -2.98
N LEU A 73 13.09 2.15 -3.97
CA LEU A 73 11.78 2.13 -4.63
C LEU A 73 10.65 1.86 -3.63
N GLY A 74 10.85 0.94 -2.68
CA GLY A 74 9.92 0.70 -1.59
C GLY A 74 9.73 1.93 -0.69
N LEU A 75 10.81 2.63 -0.32
CA LEU A 75 10.73 3.88 0.45
C LEU A 75 9.96 4.97 -0.30
N VAL A 76 10.24 5.14 -1.59
CA VAL A 76 9.54 6.12 -2.43
C VAL A 76 8.05 5.80 -2.51
N TYR A 77 7.67 4.55 -2.72
CA TYR A 77 6.26 4.15 -2.69
C TYR A 77 5.62 4.39 -1.32
N PHE A 78 6.34 4.15 -0.23
CA PHE A 78 5.84 4.39 1.11
C PHE A 78 5.59 5.89 1.35
N GLU A 79 6.50 6.76 0.91
CA GLU A 79 6.33 8.21 0.96
C GLU A 79 5.17 8.73 0.08
N MET A 80 4.85 8.05 -1.02
CA MET A 80 3.67 8.32 -1.86
C MET A 80 2.36 7.75 -1.28
N GLY A 81 2.41 7.07 -0.12
CA GLY A 81 1.26 6.40 0.49
C GLY A 81 0.86 5.08 -0.18
N GLU A 82 1.67 4.56 -1.11
CA GLU A 82 1.45 3.30 -1.85
C GLU A 82 2.02 2.10 -1.06
N SER A 83 1.52 1.90 0.16
CA SER A 83 2.11 0.97 1.13
C SER A 83 2.19 -0.48 0.64
N VAL A 84 1.20 -0.95 -0.14
CA VAL A 84 1.24 -2.31 -0.71
C VAL A 84 2.43 -2.49 -1.64
N LYS A 85 2.70 -1.50 -2.50
CA LYS A 85 3.84 -1.56 -3.41
C LYS A 85 5.15 -1.48 -2.65
N ALA A 86 5.21 -0.63 -1.61
CA ALA A 86 6.38 -0.55 -0.74
C ALA A 86 6.71 -1.89 -0.09
N LEU A 87 5.71 -2.53 0.52
CA LEU A 87 5.85 -3.85 1.14
C LEU A 87 6.28 -4.91 0.12
N SER A 88 5.68 -4.92 -1.08
CA SER A 88 6.07 -5.83 -2.16
C SER A 88 7.55 -5.71 -2.51
N GLU A 89 8.05 -4.49 -2.71
CA GLU A 89 9.45 -4.27 -3.06
C GLU A 89 10.40 -4.70 -1.94
N TRP A 90 10.06 -4.43 -0.67
CA TRP A 90 10.88 -4.84 0.47
C TRP A 90 10.86 -6.34 0.71
N VAL A 91 9.72 -7.03 0.50
CA VAL A 91 9.65 -8.50 0.59
C VAL A 91 10.52 -9.14 -0.48
N ILE A 92 10.45 -8.65 -1.73
CA ILE A 92 11.31 -9.14 -2.80
C ILE A 92 12.79 -8.84 -2.50
N SER A 93 13.10 -7.64 -1.98
CA SER A 93 14.48 -7.29 -1.61
C SER A 93 15.03 -8.22 -0.55
N LYS A 94 14.24 -8.50 0.49
CA LYS A 94 14.61 -9.43 1.57
C LYS A 94 14.82 -10.86 1.05
N SER A 95 14.03 -11.31 0.07
CA SER A 95 14.22 -12.65 -0.53
C SER A 95 15.47 -12.76 -1.38
N LEU A 96 15.95 -11.65 -1.96
CA LEU A 96 17.20 -11.60 -2.75
C LEU A 96 18.45 -11.49 -1.87
N GLN A 97 18.35 -10.78 -0.75
CA GLN A 97 19.41 -10.57 0.21
C GLN A 97 18.83 -10.61 1.62
N GLY A 98 19.06 -11.71 2.34
CA GLY A 98 18.47 -11.95 3.67
C GLY A 98 19.19 -11.20 4.80
N GLU A 99 20.52 -11.14 4.73
CA GLU A 99 21.39 -10.50 5.73
C GLU A 99 21.79 -9.09 5.30
N ASP A 100 22.06 -8.22 6.26
CA ASP A 100 22.50 -6.82 6.06
C ASP A 100 21.60 -6.03 5.07
N ASN A 101 20.32 -6.35 5.06
CA ASN A 101 19.34 -5.71 4.16
C ASN A 101 18.42 -4.76 4.94
N PRO A 102 18.46 -3.43 4.64
CA PRO A 102 17.56 -2.46 5.26
C PRO A 102 16.06 -2.78 5.16
N ALA A 103 15.64 -3.52 4.11
CA ALA A 103 14.26 -3.97 3.94
C ALA A 103 13.76 -4.78 5.14
N THR A 104 14.64 -5.57 5.79
CA THR A 104 14.28 -6.36 6.98
C THR A 104 13.84 -5.45 8.13
N ALA A 105 14.56 -4.34 8.35
CA ALA A 105 14.20 -3.35 9.38
C ALA A 105 12.90 -2.63 9.05
N TYR A 106 12.67 -2.24 7.78
CA TYR A 106 11.42 -1.58 7.36
C TYR A 106 10.20 -2.49 7.52
N LEU A 107 10.32 -3.77 7.15
CA LEU A 107 9.25 -4.75 7.34
C LEU A 107 8.97 -4.99 8.83
N ALA A 108 10.01 -5.14 9.64
CA ALA A 108 9.87 -5.33 11.08
C ALA A 108 9.22 -4.13 11.77
N ASP A 109 9.54 -2.89 11.37
CA ASP A 109 8.94 -1.68 11.93
C ASP A 109 7.42 -1.61 11.66
N ILE A 110 6.98 -2.04 10.48
CA ILE A 110 5.56 -2.10 10.15
C ILE A 110 4.87 -3.23 10.91
N GLN A 111 5.49 -4.40 11.06
CA GLN A 111 4.94 -5.55 11.74
C GLN A 111 4.83 -5.38 13.27
N LYS A 112 5.71 -4.58 13.89
CA LYS A 112 5.68 -4.31 15.33
C LYS A 112 4.41 -3.62 15.81
N SER A 113 3.67 -2.96 14.93
CA SER A 113 2.46 -2.21 15.27
C SER A 113 1.25 -2.80 14.55
N SER A 114 0.43 -3.59 15.27
CA SER A 114 -0.84 -4.10 14.74
C SER A 114 -1.75 -2.97 14.27
N ALA A 115 -1.80 -1.86 15.03
CA ALA A 115 -2.56 -0.68 14.64
C ALA A 115 -2.12 -0.08 13.30
N ARG A 116 -0.82 -0.14 12.95
CA ARG A 116 -0.31 0.32 11.67
C ARG A 116 -0.75 -0.59 10.52
N LEU A 117 -0.71 -1.91 10.72
CA LEU A 117 -1.21 -2.88 9.75
C LEU A 117 -2.71 -2.73 9.53
N ASP A 118 -3.50 -2.55 10.59
CA ASP A 118 -4.94 -2.32 10.50
C ASP A 118 -5.27 -1.03 9.75
N ASN A 119 -4.53 0.05 10.02
CA ASN A 119 -4.70 1.31 9.29
C ASN A 119 -4.38 1.14 7.80
N LEU A 120 -3.36 0.37 7.43
CA LEU A 120 -3.05 0.06 6.03
C LEU A 120 -4.18 -0.73 5.38
N ASN A 121 -4.66 -1.79 6.02
CA ASN A 121 -5.77 -2.61 5.53
C ASN A 121 -7.05 -1.79 5.38
N GLN A 122 -7.39 -0.99 6.38
CA GLN A 122 -8.55 -0.09 6.31
C GLN A 122 -8.43 0.95 5.20
N THR A 123 -7.23 1.51 5.00
CA THR A 123 -6.95 2.46 3.92
C THR A 123 -7.22 1.83 2.57
N ILE A 124 -6.70 0.61 2.32
CA ILE A 124 -6.88 -0.13 1.07
C ILE A 124 -8.36 -0.43 0.85
N LYS A 125 -9.04 -1.00 1.85
CA LYS A 125 -10.45 -1.37 1.78
C LYS A 125 -11.32 -0.16 1.47
N LYS A 126 -11.14 0.95 2.19
CA LYS A 126 -11.90 2.18 1.99
C LYS A 126 -11.58 2.87 0.65
N PHE A 127 -10.33 2.83 0.20
CA PHE A 127 -9.95 3.37 -1.11
C PHE A 127 -10.60 2.57 -2.25
N ASN A 128 -10.56 1.23 -2.19
CA ASN A 128 -11.24 0.38 -3.17
C ASN A 128 -12.75 0.63 -3.17
N GLN A 129 -13.36 0.77 -1.98
CA GLN A 129 -14.78 1.09 -1.85
C GLN A 129 -15.11 2.46 -2.46
N SER A 130 -14.23 3.46 -2.30
CA SER A 130 -14.41 4.77 -2.94
C SER A 130 -14.37 4.68 -4.47
N LEU A 131 -13.51 3.82 -5.03
CA LEU A 131 -13.46 3.55 -6.47
C LEU A 131 -14.73 2.87 -6.98
N THR A 132 -15.31 1.96 -6.20
CA THR A 132 -16.61 1.34 -6.53
C THR A 132 -17.71 2.41 -6.56
N TYR A 133 -17.81 3.24 -5.54
CA TYR A 133 -18.79 4.35 -5.53
C TYR A 133 -18.60 5.33 -6.69
N CYS A 134 -17.35 5.59 -7.12
CA CYS A 134 -17.09 6.39 -8.31
C CYS A 134 -17.63 5.74 -9.58
N LYS A 135 -17.47 4.41 -9.73
CA LYS A 135 -17.98 3.64 -10.87
C LYS A 135 -19.51 3.62 -10.89
N ASP A 136 -20.14 3.52 -9.73
CA ASP A 136 -21.59 3.48 -9.55
C ASP A 136 -22.22 4.88 -9.66
N GLY A 137 -21.42 5.93 -9.88
CA GLY A 137 -21.89 7.31 -9.97
C GLY A 137 -22.20 7.98 -8.63
N ASN A 138 -22.01 7.30 -7.50
CA ASN A 138 -22.29 7.79 -6.14
C ASN A 138 -21.18 8.72 -5.63
N THR A 139 -21.10 9.93 -6.21
CA THR A 139 -20.02 10.90 -5.94
C THR A 139 -19.92 11.28 -4.45
N ASP A 140 -21.05 11.51 -3.78
CA ASP A 140 -21.07 11.92 -2.36
C ASP A 140 -20.50 10.83 -1.45
N LEU A 141 -20.87 9.58 -1.66
CA LEU A 141 -20.33 8.45 -0.90
C LEU A 141 -18.85 8.26 -1.16
N ALA A 142 -18.41 8.42 -2.41
CA ALA A 142 -17.01 8.40 -2.77
C ALA A 142 -16.21 9.49 -2.05
N LEU A 143 -16.72 10.73 -2.01
CA LEU A 143 -16.11 11.85 -1.30
C LEU A 143 -15.96 11.58 0.21
N ILE A 144 -17.02 11.03 0.84
CA ILE A 144 -16.99 10.69 2.27
C ILE A 144 -15.92 9.63 2.55
N GLN A 145 -15.88 8.56 1.74
CA GLN A 145 -14.89 7.50 1.93
C GLN A 145 -13.46 7.97 1.67
N LEU A 146 -13.23 8.78 0.63
CA LEU A 146 -11.90 9.34 0.35
C LEU A 146 -11.39 10.25 1.46
N LYS A 147 -12.25 11.04 2.08
CA LYS A 147 -11.86 11.84 3.26
C LYS A 147 -11.43 10.94 4.43
N LYS A 148 -12.12 9.81 4.65
CA LYS A 148 -11.71 8.81 5.67
C LYS A 148 -10.38 8.15 5.29
N VAL A 149 -10.16 7.82 4.01
CA VAL A 149 -8.89 7.29 3.50
C VAL A 149 -7.75 8.26 3.77
N LEU A 150 -7.92 9.54 3.44
CA LEU A 150 -6.88 10.56 3.61
C LEU A 150 -6.65 10.95 5.08
N ALA A 151 -7.61 10.69 5.97
CA ALA A 151 -7.42 10.79 7.42
C ALA A 151 -6.53 9.64 7.96
N LEU A 152 -6.65 8.43 7.39
CA LEU A 152 -5.82 7.27 7.75
C LEU A 152 -4.43 7.32 7.08
N ASN A 153 -4.38 7.75 5.84
CA ASN A 153 -3.15 7.86 5.06
C ASN A 153 -3.08 9.21 4.32
N PRO A 154 -2.61 10.26 4.98
CA PRO A 154 -2.52 11.60 4.40
C PRO A 154 -1.47 11.72 3.28
N LYS A 155 -0.55 10.74 3.16
CA LYS A 155 0.47 10.70 2.10
C LYS A 155 -0.03 10.08 0.79
N LEU A 156 -1.26 9.56 0.72
CA LEU A 156 -1.76 8.89 -0.47
C LEU A 156 -2.02 9.87 -1.62
N VAL A 157 -1.04 10.04 -2.51
CA VAL A 157 -1.09 10.95 -3.67
C VAL A 157 -2.33 10.66 -4.52
N LYS A 158 -2.56 9.39 -4.88
CA LYS A 158 -3.74 8.97 -5.66
C LYS A 158 -5.06 9.28 -4.97
N GLY A 159 -5.10 9.24 -3.65
CA GLY A 159 -6.29 9.63 -2.87
C GLY A 159 -6.60 11.11 -3.03
N HIS A 160 -5.59 11.97 -2.96
CA HIS A 160 -5.75 13.41 -3.19
C HIS A 160 -6.13 13.73 -4.64
N GLN A 161 -5.54 13.04 -5.61
CA GLN A 161 -5.89 13.20 -7.03
C GLN A 161 -7.35 12.80 -7.30
N LEU A 162 -7.77 11.64 -6.78
CA LEU A 162 -9.15 11.18 -6.96
C LEU A 162 -10.14 12.11 -6.28
N LEU A 163 -9.81 12.62 -5.07
CA LEU A 163 -10.61 13.62 -4.38
C LEU A 163 -10.75 14.91 -5.21
N ALA A 164 -9.66 15.34 -5.83
CA ALA A 164 -9.67 16.51 -6.71
C ALA A 164 -10.53 16.29 -7.95
N LEU A 165 -10.42 15.13 -8.61
CA LEU A 165 -11.25 14.80 -9.78
C LEU A 165 -12.74 14.77 -9.45
N LEU A 166 -13.15 14.27 -8.28
CA LEU A 166 -14.53 14.31 -7.83
C LEU A 166 -15.00 15.75 -7.60
N TYR A 167 -14.18 16.60 -6.97
CA TYR A 167 -14.51 18.02 -6.83
C TYR A 167 -14.58 18.75 -8.17
N MET A 168 -13.72 18.40 -9.16
CA MET A 168 -13.79 18.95 -10.51
C MET A 168 -15.10 18.55 -11.19
N LYS A 169 -15.54 17.29 -11.03
CA LYS A 169 -16.83 16.80 -11.52
C LYS A 169 -18.03 17.58 -10.93
N GLU A 170 -17.90 18.04 -9.69
CA GLU A 170 -18.91 18.88 -9.00
C GLU A 170 -18.68 20.39 -9.28
N GLU A 171 -17.81 20.75 -10.21
CA GLU A 171 -17.44 22.14 -10.53
C GLU A 171 -16.87 22.94 -9.35
N ARG A 172 -16.42 22.26 -8.29
CA ARG A 172 -15.85 22.84 -7.07
C ARG A 172 -14.33 22.95 -7.21
N TYR A 173 -13.87 23.71 -8.18
CA TYR A 173 -12.45 23.82 -8.58
C TYR A 173 -11.54 24.38 -7.48
N ASP A 174 -12.05 25.19 -6.57
CA ASP A 174 -11.32 25.71 -5.40
C ASP A 174 -10.94 24.59 -4.42
N LEU A 175 -11.84 23.63 -4.17
CA LEU A 175 -11.58 22.47 -3.33
C LEU A 175 -10.68 21.46 -4.03
N ALA A 176 -10.88 21.29 -5.35
CA ALA A 176 -9.98 20.46 -6.17
C ALA A 176 -8.53 20.96 -6.08
N LEU A 177 -8.30 22.27 -6.21
CA LEU A 177 -6.97 22.86 -6.06
C LEU A 177 -6.35 22.64 -4.67
N ARG A 178 -7.16 22.66 -3.61
CA ARG A 178 -6.64 22.35 -2.25
C ARG A 178 -6.17 20.90 -2.15
N ALA A 179 -6.94 19.97 -2.69
CA ALA A 179 -6.57 18.56 -2.71
C ALA A 179 -5.30 18.34 -3.55
N LEU A 180 -5.19 18.97 -4.72
CA LEU A 180 -4.02 18.88 -5.60
C LEU A 180 -2.76 19.53 -4.99
N LYS A 181 -2.90 20.61 -4.24
CA LYS A 181 -1.78 21.20 -3.47
C LYS A 181 -1.26 20.23 -2.41
N ASN A 182 -2.11 19.43 -1.79
CA ASN A 182 -1.67 18.41 -0.85
C ASN A 182 -0.93 17.26 -1.56
N ALA A 183 -1.41 16.82 -2.74
CA ALA A 183 -0.69 15.85 -3.58
C ALA A 183 0.69 16.37 -3.99
N GLU A 184 0.77 17.64 -4.46
CA GLU A 184 2.02 18.28 -4.88
C GLU A 184 3.06 18.41 -3.75
N LYS A 185 2.63 18.65 -2.50
CA LYS A 185 3.53 18.65 -1.35
C LYS A 185 4.21 17.30 -1.11
N ILE A 186 3.55 16.22 -1.49
CA ILE A 186 4.07 14.86 -1.34
C ILE A 186 4.97 14.54 -2.53
N ASP A 187 4.49 14.78 -3.74
CA ASP A 187 5.18 14.50 -4.99
C ASP A 187 5.11 15.71 -5.91
N VAL A 188 6.24 16.42 -6.02
CA VAL A 188 6.36 17.66 -6.80
C VAL A 188 6.37 17.38 -8.30
N GLY A 189 6.87 16.20 -8.72
CA GLY A 189 7.08 15.84 -10.12
C GLY A 189 5.89 15.17 -10.79
N ASP A 190 4.76 14.93 -10.07
CA ASP A 190 3.64 14.19 -10.64
C ASP A 190 2.92 14.95 -11.76
N ALA A 191 3.04 14.45 -12.98
CA ALA A 191 2.48 15.04 -14.19
C ALA A 191 0.94 15.13 -14.16
N ASN A 192 0.24 14.18 -13.52
CA ASN A 192 -1.21 14.21 -13.42
C ASN A 192 -1.68 15.32 -12.48
N THR A 193 -1.01 15.47 -11.34
CA THR A 193 -1.28 16.56 -10.39
C THR A 193 -1.11 17.91 -11.07
N MET A 194 -0.03 18.09 -11.84
CA MET A 194 0.22 19.34 -12.57
C MET A 194 -0.85 19.60 -13.63
N ARG A 195 -1.24 18.57 -14.40
CA ARG A 195 -2.28 18.68 -15.43
C ARG A 195 -3.63 19.08 -14.82
N TYR A 196 -4.06 18.40 -13.76
CA TYR A 196 -5.33 18.73 -13.10
C TYR A 196 -5.32 20.12 -12.46
N LYS A 197 -4.19 20.55 -11.89
CA LYS A 197 -4.04 21.92 -11.40
C LYS A 197 -4.20 22.97 -12.51
N LYS A 198 -3.57 22.73 -13.67
CA LYS A 198 -3.71 23.61 -14.82
C LYS A 198 -5.17 23.72 -15.25
N GLU A 199 -5.86 22.60 -15.41
CA GLU A 199 -7.27 22.55 -15.75
C GLU A 199 -8.16 23.32 -14.74
N CYS A 200 -7.97 23.10 -13.44
CA CYS A 200 -8.67 23.86 -12.41
C CYS A 200 -8.44 25.36 -12.52
N HIS A 201 -7.19 25.79 -12.79
CA HIS A 201 -6.88 27.21 -12.96
C HIS A 201 -7.54 27.83 -14.20
N GLU A 202 -7.62 27.08 -15.30
CA GLU A 202 -8.29 27.51 -16.52
C GLU A 202 -9.79 27.75 -16.28
N HIS A 203 -10.46 26.80 -15.62
CA HIS A 203 -11.88 26.95 -15.27
C HIS A 203 -12.15 28.10 -14.29
N LEU A 204 -11.30 28.30 -13.28
CA LEU A 204 -11.45 29.41 -12.35
C LEU A 204 -11.18 30.77 -12.99
N LYS A 205 -10.29 30.85 -13.98
CA LYS A 205 -10.09 32.07 -14.79
C LYS A 205 -11.29 32.37 -15.68
N ALA A 206 -11.82 31.35 -16.38
CA ALA A 206 -13.00 31.48 -17.22
C ALA A 206 -14.22 31.96 -16.43
N ASN A 207 -14.37 31.53 -15.18
CA ASN A 207 -15.46 31.92 -14.28
C ASN A 207 -15.21 33.23 -13.51
N GLY A 208 -14.18 34.02 -13.88
CA GLY A 208 -13.88 35.31 -13.27
C GLY A 208 -13.46 35.27 -11.78
N LYS A 209 -13.25 34.08 -11.20
CA LYS A 209 -12.90 33.89 -9.78
C LYS A 209 -11.42 34.06 -9.46
N VAL A 210 -10.56 34.05 -10.47
CA VAL A 210 -9.12 34.37 -10.31
C VAL A 210 -8.88 35.76 -10.84
N LYS A 211 -8.77 36.75 -9.95
CA LYS A 211 -8.12 38.00 -10.30
C LYS A 211 -6.67 37.66 -10.66
N THR A 212 -6.37 37.65 -11.94
CA THR A 212 -4.99 37.77 -12.38
C THR A 212 -4.40 38.98 -11.65
N LYS A 213 -3.37 38.77 -10.84
CA LYS A 213 -2.49 39.90 -10.46
C LYS A 213 -1.78 40.29 -11.75
N GLU A 214 -2.48 40.99 -12.63
CA GLU A 214 -1.78 41.91 -13.54
C GLU A 214 -0.93 42.78 -12.65
N LYS A 215 0.36 42.74 -12.88
CA LYS A 215 1.24 43.72 -12.29
C LYS A 215 0.70 45.10 -12.73
N ASP A 216 0.05 45.80 -11.80
CA ASP A 216 -0.40 47.18 -11.98
C ASP A 216 0.82 48.05 -12.17
N THR A 217 1.43 47.97 -13.34
CA THR A 217 2.48 48.85 -13.80
C THR A 217 1.91 49.63 -14.97
N VAL A 218 1.80 50.94 -14.82
CA VAL A 218 1.46 51.81 -15.92
C VAL A 218 2.79 52.22 -16.57
N SER A 219 2.95 51.85 -17.84
CA SER A 219 4.07 52.33 -18.67
C SER A 219 3.60 53.46 -19.53
N TYR A 220 4.34 54.57 -19.55
CA TYR A 220 4.16 55.67 -20.49
C TYR A 220 5.50 56.04 -21.10
N GLN A 221 5.46 56.45 -22.36
CA GLN A 221 6.63 56.85 -23.12
C GLN A 221 6.81 58.37 -23.02
N SER A 222 7.95 58.80 -22.57
CA SER A 222 8.33 60.20 -22.56
C SER A 222 9.61 60.38 -23.37
N GLY A 223 9.50 60.85 -24.61
CA GLY A 223 10.59 60.87 -25.56
C GLY A 223 11.07 59.50 -25.99
N ASN A 224 12.36 59.20 -25.90
CA ASN A 224 12.92 57.88 -26.21
C ASN A 224 12.99 56.93 -25.01
N ASP A 225 12.53 57.33 -23.82
CA ASP A 225 12.61 56.55 -22.62
C ASP A 225 11.24 55.96 -22.21
N LEU A 226 11.23 54.66 -21.89
CA LEU A 226 10.07 53.95 -21.35
C LEU A 226 10.11 54.02 -19.82
N ILE A 227 9.22 54.81 -19.19
CA ILE A 227 9.13 54.92 -17.74
C ILE A 227 8.06 54.00 -17.23
N ILE A 228 8.45 52.99 -16.41
CA ILE A 228 7.57 52.06 -15.74
C ILE A 228 7.43 52.50 -14.28
N ARG A 229 6.22 52.89 -13.87
CA ARG A 229 5.91 53.22 -12.47
C ARG A 229 4.80 52.31 -11.94
N PRO A 230 4.82 51.92 -10.63
CA PRO A 230 3.67 51.26 -10.02
C PRO A 230 2.46 52.22 -10.00
N ALA A 231 1.28 51.70 -10.35
CA ALA A 231 0.05 52.46 -10.58
C ALA A 231 -0.53 53.20 -9.36
N LYS A 232 -0.01 52.95 -8.16
CA LYS A 232 -0.44 53.66 -6.93
C LYS A 232 0.77 54.03 -6.08
N PHE A 233 1.10 55.30 -6.11
CA PHE A 233 1.88 55.99 -5.07
C PHE A 233 0.84 56.70 -4.18
N THR A 234 0.51 56.14 -3.03
CA THR A 234 -0.34 56.84 -2.05
C THR A 234 0.56 57.38 -0.96
N ASP A 235 0.53 58.72 -0.78
CA ASP A 235 1.20 59.42 0.31
C ASP A 235 0.76 58.85 1.66
N ASN A 236 1.73 58.58 2.52
CA ASN A 236 1.61 57.79 3.75
C ASN A 236 0.94 58.48 4.94
N THR A 237 0.05 59.43 4.74
CA THR A 237 -0.75 60.00 5.86
C THR A 237 -1.71 58.98 6.47
N ALA A 238 -2.14 57.94 5.72
CA ALA A 238 -2.97 56.85 6.23
C ALA A 238 -2.21 55.84 7.12
N VAL A 239 -0.86 55.74 6.99
CA VAL A 239 -0.07 54.76 7.78
C VAL A 239 0.00 55.15 9.25
N LEU A 240 0.07 56.48 9.54
CA LEU A 240 0.10 56.93 10.94
C LEU A 240 -1.22 56.69 11.68
N THR A 241 -2.36 56.82 10.97
CA THR A 241 -3.69 56.50 11.50
C THR A 241 -3.87 55.00 11.72
N VAL A 242 -3.35 54.15 10.83
CA VAL A 242 -3.40 52.68 10.98
C VAL A 242 -2.50 52.20 12.12
N VAL A 243 -1.33 52.80 12.31
CA VAL A 243 -0.42 52.49 13.43
C VAL A 243 -1.07 52.84 14.78
N ASN A 244 -1.73 54.00 14.91
CA ASN A 244 -2.45 54.38 16.12
C ASN A 244 -3.68 53.46 16.37
N LEU A 245 -4.36 53.01 15.33
CA LEU A 245 -5.47 52.04 15.44
C LEU A 245 -4.96 50.65 15.88
N LEU A 246 -3.80 50.23 15.37
CA LEU A 246 -3.18 48.95 15.76
C LEU A 246 -2.66 48.98 17.22
N VAL A 247 -2.12 50.08 17.68
CA VAL A 247 -1.70 50.24 19.08
C VAL A 247 -2.92 50.24 20.01
N GLY A 248 -4.03 50.89 19.66
CA GLY A 248 -5.29 50.86 20.39
C GLY A 248 -5.92 49.46 20.40
N ALA A 249 -5.88 48.73 19.27
CA ALA A 249 -6.35 47.37 19.17
C ALA A 249 -5.48 46.37 20.00
N ALA A 250 -4.16 46.57 20.04
CA ALA A 250 -3.24 45.76 20.83
C ALA A 250 -3.49 45.91 22.35
N ILE A 251 -3.76 47.13 22.81
CA ILE A 251 -4.13 47.38 24.23
C ILE A 251 -5.50 46.78 24.54
N GLY A 252 -6.49 46.90 23.64
CA GLY A 252 -7.81 46.27 23.78
C GLY A 252 -7.74 44.74 23.82
N ILE A 253 -6.93 44.12 22.98
CA ILE A 253 -6.70 42.66 22.95
C ILE A 253 -5.99 42.21 24.23
N ALA A 254 -5.02 42.95 24.77
CA ALA A 254 -4.35 42.63 26.01
C ALA A 254 -5.32 42.62 27.19
N VAL A 255 -6.24 43.59 27.29
CA VAL A 255 -7.27 43.67 28.33
C VAL A 255 -8.27 42.51 28.20
N VAL A 256 -8.72 42.16 26.97
CA VAL A 256 -9.61 41.03 26.71
C VAL A 256 -8.92 39.68 27.06
N CYS A 257 -7.64 39.50 26.71
CA CYS A 257 -6.88 38.31 27.04
C CYS A 257 -6.68 38.13 28.55
N PHE A 258 -6.53 39.23 29.31
CA PHE A 258 -6.29 39.14 30.76
C PHE A 258 -7.59 38.92 31.56
N LEU A 259 -8.76 39.39 31.06
CA LEU A 259 -10.04 39.27 31.75
C LEU A 259 -10.93 38.12 31.25
N ILE A 260 -10.86 37.76 29.96
CA ILE A 260 -11.79 36.79 29.34
C ILE A 260 -11.15 35.42 29.18
N VAL A 261 -9.84 35.35 28.88
CA VAL A 261 -9.14 34.06 28.63
C VAL A 261 -9.12 33.11 29.84
N PRO A 262 -9.01 33.55 31.12
CA PRO A 262 -9.07 32.63 32.23
C PRO A 262 -10.42 31.93 32.36
N GLY A 263 -11.52 32.61 32.03
CA GLY A 263 -12.88 32.04 32.07
C GLY A 263 -13.11 31.00 30.96
N ILE A 264 -12.61 31.27 29.76
CA ILE A 264 -12.74 30.36 28.60
C ILE A 264 -11.87 29.12 28.78
N ARG A 265 -10.66 29.24 29.33
CA ARG A 265 -9.78 28.09 29.63
C ARG A 265 -10.39 27.12 30.65
N LYS A 266 -11.12 27.61 31.64
CA LYS A 266 -11.78 26.77 32.64
C LYS A 266 -12.92 25.94 32.02
N ASN A 267 -13.72 26.54 31.12
CA ASN A 267 -14.80 25.84 30.40
C ASN A 267 -14.28 24.90 29.30
N ALA A 268 -13.18 25.25 28.63
CA ALA A 268 -12.56 24.38 27.62
C ALA A 268 -11.96 23.12 28.26
N ASN A 269 -11.32 23.23 29.42
CA ASN A 269 -10.75 22.08 30.12
C ASN A 269 -11.80 21.11 30.67
N THR A 270 -12.95 21.60 31.17
CA THR A 270 -14.05 20.73 31.64
C THR A 270 -14.72 20.00 30.46
N ASN A 271 -14.88 20.68 29.32
CA ASN A 271 -15.42 20.06 28.12
C ASN A 271 -14.45 19.04 27.48
N ALA A 272 -13.16 19.33 27.49
CA ALA A 272 -12.13 18.39 27.03
C ALA A 272 -12.05 17.15 27.92
N ALA A 273 -12.12 17.32 29.25
CA ALA A 273 -12.15 16.20 30.19
C ALA A 273 -13.39 15.30 30.01
N SER A 274 -14.58 15.90 29.82
CA SER A 274 -15.81 15.13 29.56
C SER A 274 -15.78 14.39 28.20
N GLN A 275 -15.15 14.98 27.19
CA GLN A 275 -14.96 14.31 25.88
C GLN A 275 -13.96 13.17 25.98
N LEU A 276 -12.88 13.30 26.80
CA LEU A 276 -11.94 12.23 27.06
C LEU A 276 -12.58 11.05 27.79
N VAL A 277 -13.43 11.31 28.78
CA VAL A 277 -14.18 10.24 29.48
C VAL A 277 -15.08 9.49 28.52
N LYS A 278 -15.87 10.20 27.69
CA LYS A 278 -16.72 9.57 26.66
C LYS A 278 -15.92 8.82 25.58
N ALA A 279 -14.76 9.33 25.20
CA ALA A 279 -13.86 8.64 24.27
C ALA A 279 -13.32 7.34 24.89
N ASN A 280 -12.91 7.37 26.17
CA ASN A 280 -12.46 6.17 26.87
C ASN A 280 -13.55 5.12 27.06
N GLU A 281 -14.79 5.52 27.35
CA GLU A 281 -15.93 4.60 27.40
C GLU A 281 -16.20 3.97 26.05
N THR A 282 -16.08 4.76 24.97
CA THR A 282 -16.25 4.24 23.59
C THR A 282 -15.12 3.30 23.21
N ILE A 283 -13.89 3.56 23.67
CA ILE A 283 -12.74 2.66 23.46
C ILE A 283 -12.97 1.35 24.20
N ALA A 284 -13.37 1.39 25.49
CA ALA A 284 -13.61 0.19 26.29
C ALA A 284 -14.72 -0.70 25.69
N THR A 285 -15.82 -0.10 25.20
CA THR A 285 -16.87 -0.87 24.52
C THR A 285 -16.42 -1.49 23.21
N ARG A 286 -15.54 -0.81 22.48
CA ARG A 286 -14.96 -1.36 21.24
C ARG A 286 -13.93 -2.45 21.50
N GLU A 287 -13.12 -2.34 22.55
CA GLU A 287 -12.19 -3.39 22.97
C GLU A 287 -12.95 -4.67 23.37
N GLN A 288 -14.08 -4.52 24.06
CA GLN A 288 -14.95 -5.67 24.39
C GLN A 288 -15.53 -6.32 23.15
N SER A 289 -15.94 -5.53 22.14
CA SER A 289 -16.43 -6.05 20.86
C SER A 289 -15.31 -6.72 20.06
N ILE A 290 -14.09 -6.19 20.08
CA ILE A 290 -12.92 -6.81 19.43
C ILE A 290 -12.65 -8.16 20.06
N LYS A 291 -12.63 -8.25 21.39
CA LYS A 291 -12.41 -9.52 22.09
C LYS A 291 -13.45 -10.56 21.76
N SER A 292 -14.74 -10.17 21.69
CA SER A 292 -15.81 -11.11 21.30
C SER A 292 -15.66 -11.62 19.87
N LEU A 293 -15.20 -10.77 18.94
CA LEU A 293 -14.92 -11.16 17.56
C LEU A 293 -13.67 -12.04 17.44
N GLU A 294 -12.65 -11.81 18.27
CA GLU A 294 -11.45 -12.67 18.34
C GLU A 294 -11.82 -14.08 18.85
N ASP A 295 -12.69 -14.16 19.86
CA ASP A 295 -13.21 -15.42 20.37
C ASP A 295 -14.04 -16.16 19.31
N GLU A 296 -14.87 -15.44 18.53
CA GLU A 296 -15.65 -16.00 17.41
C GLU A 296 -14.73 -16.50 16.28
N ILE A 297 -13.70 -15.73 15.91
CA ILE A 297 -12.70 -16.15 14.93
C ILE A 297 -11.99 -17.43 15.38
N SER A 298 -11.61 -17.51 16.66
CA SER A 298 -10.94 -18.69 17.22
C SER A 298 -11.86 -19.92 17.14
N SER A 299 -13.15 -19.77 17.46
CA SER A 299 -14.13 -20.86 17.38
C SER A 299 -14.37 -21.32 15.94
N LEU A 300 -14.45 -20.38 14.99
CA LEU A 300 -14.59 -20.69 13.57
C LEU A 300 -13.35 -21.39 13.01
N GLN A 301 -12.14 -20.97 13.43
CA GLN A 301 -10.90 -21.64 13.04
C GLN A 301 -10.85 -23.08 13.52
N GLN A 302 -11.33 -23.34 14.76
CA GLN A 302 -11.45 -24.72 15.26
C GLN A 302 -12.43 -25.54 14.45
N THR A 303 -13.59 -24.97 14.14
CA THR A 303 -14.61 -25.66 13.31
C THR A 303 -14.09 -26.00 11.91
N VAL A 304 -13.31 -25.09 11.30
CA VAL A 304 -12.68 -25.34 10.00
C VAL A 304 -11.63 -26.46 10.10
N ALA A 305 -10.82 -26.47 11.17
CA ALA A 305 -9.83 -27.52 11.39
C ALA A 305 -10.49 -28.91 11.59
N ASP A 306 -11.58 -28.94 12.34
CA ASP A 306 -12.36 -30.16 12.56
C ASP A 306 -12.98 -30.67 11.25
N ALA A 307 -13.60 -29.80 10.46
CA ALA A 307 -14.14 -30.13 9.14
C ALA A 307 -13.07 -30.58 8.13
N GLN A 308 -11.87 -30.02 8.18
CA GLN A 308 -10.75 -30.47 7.36
C GLN A 308 -10.29 -31.89 7.73
N THR A 309 -10.23 -32.19 9.04
CA THR A 309 -9.90 -33.57 9.50
C THR A 309 -10.96 -34.58 9.10
N GLU A 310 -12.24 -34.23 9.20
CA GLU A 310 -13.35 -35.10 8.73
C GLU A 310 -13.28 -35.34 7.21
N THR A 311 -13.00 -34.26 6.41
CA THR A 311 -12.89 -34.38 4.96
C THR A 311 -11.69 -35.24 4.55
N SER A 312 -10.55 -35.11 5.24
CA SER A 312 -9.36 -35.93 5.02
C SER A 312 -9.64 -37.41 5.31
N SER A 313 -10.27 -37.71 6.46
CA SER A 313 -10.66 -39.03 6.86
C SER A 313 -11.69 -39.68 5.90
N ALA A 314 -12.65 -38.91 5.41
CA ALA A 314 -13.59 -39.35 4.38
C ALA A 314 -12.89 -39.65 3.04
N GLY A 315 -11.90 -38.84 2.66
CA GLY A 315 -11.06 -39.04 1.48
C GLY A 315 -10.28 -40.36 1.55
N GLU A 316 -9.62 -40.64 2.67
CA GLU A 316 -8.89 -41.90 2.89
C GLU A 316 -9.78 -43.12 2.85
N LYS A 317 -11.01 -43.03 3.43
CA LYS A 317 -12.01 -44.08 3.30
C LYS A 317 -12.39 -44.33 1.84
N ASN A 318 -12.69 -43.28 1.09
CA ASN A 318 -13.10 -43.38 -0.31
C ASN A 318 -12.02 -44.06 -1.16
N THR A 319 -10.75 -43.64 -1.00
CA THR A 319 -9.61 -44.25 -1.74
C THR A 319 -9.47 -45.76 -1.38
N SER A 320 -9.71 -46.16 -0.13
CA SER A 320 -9.67 -47.56 0.27
C SER A 320 -10.83 -48.37 -0.34
N TYR A 321 -12.02 -47.80 -0.43
CA TYR A 321 -13.15 -48.45 -1.10
C TYR A 321 -12.96 -48.55 -2.63
N GLU A 322 -12.40 -47.52 -3.27
CA GLU A 322 -12.04 -47.55 -4.70
C GLU A 322 -10.99 -48.62 -5.00
N ALA A 323 -9.97 -48.74 -4.15
CA ALA A 323 -8.97 -49.80 -4.27
C ALA A 323 -9.58 -51.20 -4.10
N LEU A 324 -10.49 -51.36 -3.14
CA LEU A 324 -11.22 -52.61 -2.94
C LEU A 324 -12.11 -52.98 -4.13
N LEU A 325 -12.79 -51.96 -4.72
CA LEU A 325 -13.61 -52.15 -5.93
C LEU A 325 -12.76 -52.58 -7.12
N ASN A 326 -11.60 -51.90 -7.32
CA ASN A 326 -10.66 -52.26 -8.37
C ASN A 326 -10.11 -53.70 -8.19
N ALA A 327 -9.82 -54.08 -6.95
CA ALA A 327 -9.40 -55.41 -6.62
C ALA A 327 -10.50 -56.46 -6.96
N TYR A 328 -11.76 -56.13 -6.63
CA TYR A 328 -12.92 -57.01 -6.94
C TYR A 328 -13.12 -57.18 -8.46
N VAL A 329 -13.00 -56.10 -9.21
CA VAL A 329 -13.12 -56.13 -10.69
C VAL A 329 -12.02 -57.01 -11.30
N ALA A 330 -10.77 -56.83 -10.86
CA ALA A 330 -9.63 -57.61 -11.34
C ALA A 330 -9.78 -59.12 -10.93
N TYR A 331 -10.25 -59.40 -9.72
CA TYR A 331 -10.53 -60.77 -9.24
C TYR A 331 -11.61 -61.45 -10.07
N ALA A 332 -12.73 -60.74 -10.34
CA ALA A 332 -13.80 -61.26 -11.20
C ALA A 332 -13.35 -61.52 -12.66
N ALA A 333 -12.38 -60.75 -13.15
CA ALA A 333 -11.73 -60.95 -14.44
C ALA A 333 -10.68 -62.08 -14.45
N LYS A 334 -10.41 -62.71 -13.31
CA LYS A 334 -9.34 -63.73 -13.10
C LYS A 334 -7.92 -63.19 -13.30
N GLU A 335 -7.74 -61.87 -13.14
CA GLU A 335 -6.43 -61.19 -13.20
C GLU A 335 -5.79 -61.12 -11.80
N ASN A 336 -5.42 -62.29 -11.26
CA ASN A 336 -4.99 -62.44 -9.83
C ASN A 336 -3.81 -61.51 -9.43
N VAL A 337 -2.87 -61.24 -10.31
CA VAL A 337 -1.74 -60.34 -10.05
C VAL A 337 -2.24 -58.89 -9.81
N LYS A 338 -3.07 -58.38 -10.69
CA LYS A 338 -3.66 -57.03 -10.54
C LYS A 338 -4.59 -56.91 -9.35
N ALA A 339 -5.36 -57.98 -9.06
CA ALA A 339 -6.19 -58.04 -7.84
C ALA A 339 -5.32 -57.93 -6.58
N GLY A 340 -4.19 -58.62 -6.52
CA GLY A 340 -3.24 -58.57 -5.41
C GLY A 340 -2.61 -57.18 -5.25
N GLU A 341 -2.20 -56.53 -6.33
CA GLU A 341 -1.66 -55.15 -6.31
C GLU A 341 -2.70 -54.14 -5.79
N SER A 342 -3.95 -54.26 -6.25
CA SER A 342 -5.03 -53.38 -5.78
C SER A 342 -5.38 -53.65 -4.30
N LEU A 343 -5.40 -54.92 -3.83
CA LEU A 343 -5.59 -55.27 -2.41
C LEU A 343 -4.47 -54.72 -1.53
N ALA A 344 -3.24 -54.64 -1.99
CA ALA A 344 -2.11 -54.10 -1.24
C ALA A 344 -2.26 -52.58 -0.95
N SER A 345 -3.05 -51.86 -1.76
CA SER A 345 -3.32 -50.42 -1.57
C SER A 345 -4.55 -50.16 -0.69
N VAL A 346 -5.30 -51.16 -0.26
CA VAL A 346 -6.46 -51.03 0.60
C VAL A 346 -6.04 -50.89 2.06
N ASN A 347 -6.50 -49.82 2.72
CA ASN A 347 -6.40 -49.75 4.17
C ASN A 347 -7.61 -50.42 4.81
N ARG A 348 -7.41 -51.67 5.30
CA ARG A 348 -8.43 -52.53 5.85
C ARG A 348 -9.20 -51.90 7.01
N ASP A 349 -8.51 -51.15 7.89
CA ASP A 349 -9.09 -50.59 9.11
C ASP A 349 -10.09 -49.44 8.82
N LEU A 350 -10.06 -48.88 7.61
CA LEU A 350 -11.01 -47.86 7.16
C LEU A 350 -12.29 -48.45 6.55
N LEU A 351 -12.33 -49.74 6.30
CA LEU A 351 -13.48 -50.44 5.71
C LEU A 351 -14.54 -50.79 6.76
N SER A 352 -15.81 -50.88 6.33
CA SER A 352 -16.86 -51.47 7.16
C SER A 352 -16.64 -52.96 7.36
N GLU A 353 -17.23 -53.54 8.42
CA GLU A 353 -17.08 -54.98 8.75
C GLU A 353 -17.38 -55.90 7.56
N ASN A 354 -18.44 -55.61 6.80
CA ASN A 354 -18.78 -56.37 5.61
C ASN A 354 -17.70 -56.25 4.50
N ALA A 355 -17.16 -55.04 4.30
CA ALA A 355 -16.10 -54.80 3.32
C ALA A 355 -14.75 -55.43 3.76
N GLN A 356 -14.48 -55.51 5.06
CA GLN A 356 -13.34 -56.24 5.61
C GLN A 356 -13.42 -57.73 5.33
N GLN A 357 -14.61 -58.34 5.49
CA GLN A 357 -14.84 -59.75 5.14
C GLN A 357 -14.61 -60.02 3.66
N ILE A 358 -15.10 -59.12 2.79
CA ILE A 358 -14.85 -59.23 1.33
C ILE A 358 -13.37 -59.15 1.02
N TYR A 359 -12.67 -58.19 1.64
CA TYR A 359 -11.21 -58.02 1.51
C TYR A 359 -10.46 -59.30 1.95
N ASP A 360 -10.77 -59.82 3.14
CA ASP A 360 -10.09 -60.98 3.72
C ASP A 360 -10.32 -62.26 2.87
N ASN A 361 -11.54 -62.46 2.36
CA ASN A 361 -11.87 -63.58 1.47
C ASN A 361 -11.08 -63.47 0.14
N MET A 362 -11.16 -62.30 -0.51
CA MET A 362 -10.44 -62.07 -1.76
C MET A 362 -8.92 -62.24 -1.59
N LEU A 363 -8.37 -61.72 -0.48
CA LEU A 363 -6.95 -61.82 -0.19
C LEU A 363 -6.50 -63.29 -0.05
N THR A 364 -7.35 -64.12 0.55
CA THR A 364 -7.08 -65.57 0.73
C THR A 364 -7.13 -66.28 -0.62
N ASP A 365 -8.16 -66.02 -1.43
CA ASP A 365 -8.34 -66.66 -2.74
C ASP A 365 -7.26 -66.24 -3.73
N VAL A 366 -6.91 -64.94 -3.78
CA VAL A 366 -5.84 -64.42 -4.65
C VAL A 366 -4.48 -64.99 -4.27
N LYS A 367 -4.18 -65.11 -2.96
CA LYS A 367 -2.93 -65.76 -2.49
C LYS A 367 -2.87 -67.23 -2.85
N SER A 368 -3.97 -67.99 -2.71
CA SER A 368 -4.02 -69.38 -3.09
C SER A 368 -3.83 -69.60 -4.59
N ALA A 369 -4.48 -68.76 -5.40
CA ALA A 369 -4.35 -68.82 -6.86
C ALA A 369 -2.98 -68.40 -7.38
N MET A 370 -2.24 -67.56 -6.65
CA MET A 370 -0.86 -67.18 -7.00
C MET A 370 0.18 -68.20 -6.57
N LEU A 371 -0.16 -69.12 -5.65
CA LEU A 371 0.70 -70.25 -5.23
C LEU A 371 0.55 -71.47 -6.13
N GLU A 372 -0.58 -71.55 -6.85
CA GLU A 372 -0.90 -72.68 -7.77
C GLU A 372 -0.44 -72.39 -9.23
N ALA A 373 -0.06 -71.16 -9.55
CA ALA A 373 0.40 -70.70 -10.86
C ALA A 373 1.92 -70.61 -10.92
#